data_258ba418c24b261c9e3fdbc2b2e6e3d7
#
_entry.id   258ba418c24b261c9e3fdbc2b2e6e3d7
#
_cell.length_a   1.000
_cell.length_b   1.000
_cell.length_c   1.000
_cell.angle_alpha   90.00
_cell.angle_beta   90.00
_cell.angle_gamma   90.00
#
_symmetry.space_group_name_H-M   'P 1'
#
loop_
_entity.id
_entity.type
_entity.pdbx_description
1 polymer ?
#
loop_
_entity_poly.entity_id
_entity_poly.type
_entity_poly.pdbx_seq_one_letter_code
_entity_poly.pdbx_strand_id
1 'polypeptide(L)'
;MMGNWSLGDYFKQEAIQWSYEFLVEKLNFDPRKLAVTVFEGNEDAPRDEIAFQAWKKAGLPEERISFLDAKNNRWSPGPVGPCGPDTEIYYRVGESEFPPAGSNVKTDEDNWLEIWNNVFMEFYRDEKGILTKLSQQNVDTGMGLERMCKVLQHKESVYETDLFAPFLHMLEQATELKYADHQRKFRIIADHLRTAFMLINDGLTPSNVGAGYVLRMIIRRGYYNLFLLRKMMKPELEHFIDQAFVAFKGLREFNEPMIKKVLLQEIAQFEKTIHNGEKILTELLDKLTAEGKKTLGGDQIFMLYDTYGFPLEITKELAADRGVALDLVGYEKALEAAKEKSRQGSKAMFQKSADWSKYLEGIPATEFVGYEHLNFSDAKLLKEIDTEEGQKVLIFDKTPFYPEMGGQNGDAGVIELDDGRRLEIVNVQKVAGVILHFVG
;
A
#
# COMPACT_ATOMS: atom_id res chain seq x y z
N MET A 1 4.27 -3.68 10.02
CA MET A 1 5.59 -3.04 10.23
C MET A 1 5.79 -2.84 11.73
N MET A 2 7.03 -2.98 12.18
CA MET A 2 7.46 -2.67 13.55
C MET A 2 8.21 -1.34 13.53
N GLY A 3 8.31 -0.64 14.68
CA GLY A 3 9.03 0.61 14.70
C GLY A 3 9.02 1.28 16.07
N ASN A 4 9.61 2.46 16.11
CA ASN A 4 9.53 3.39 17.23
C ASN A 4 9.21 4.80 16.71
N TRP A 5 8.58 5.59 17.56
CA TRP A 5 8.09 6.92 17.19
C TRP A 5 8.47 7.92 18.26
N SER A 6 8.83 9.14 17.81
CA SER A 6 9.09 10.27 18.70
C SER A 6 8.27 11.47 18.23
N LEU A 7 7.57 12.08 19.15
CA LEU A 7 6.81 13.31 18.96
C LEU A 7 7.45 14.42 19.78
N GLY A 8 8.63 14.91 19.32
CA GLY A 8 9.38 15.99 19.97
C GLY A 8 10.22 15.56 21.18
N ASP A 9 10.49 14.26 21.35
CA ASP A 9 11.30 13.73 22.45
C ASP A 9 12.74 13.47 21.98
N TYR A 10 13.02 12.30 21.41
CA TYR A 10 14.33 11.99 20.81
C TYR A 10 14.35 12.25 19.30
N PHE A 11 15.56 12.35 18.71
CA PHE A 11 15.71 12.58 17.27
C PHE A 11 16.83 11.71 16.67
N LYS A 12 17.50 12.17 15.61
CA LYS A 12 18.42 11.39 14.75
C LYS A 12 19.45 10.59 15.52
N GLN A 13 20.14 11.20 16.48
CA GLN A 13 21.28 10.56 17.15
C GLN A 13 20.84 9.38 18.01
N GLU A 14 19.82 9.57 18.82
CA GLU A 14 19.27 8.54 19.69
C GLU A 14 18.59 7.44 18.86
N ALA A 15 17.78 7.81 17.85
CA ALA A 15 17.11 6.86 16.99
C ALA A 15 18.12 5.93 16.29
N ILE A 16 19.19 6.48 15.74
CA ILE A 16 20.26 5.72 15.06
C ILE A 16 20.99 4.82 16.06
N GLN A 17 21.37 5.37 17.24
CA GLN A 17 22.06 4.60 18.26
C GLN A 17 21.22 3.40 18.72
N TRP A 18 19.94 3.61 19.01
CA TRP A 18 19.04 2.55 19.46
C TRP A 18 18.75 1.52 18.36
N SER A 19 18.65 1.96 17.11
CA SER A 19 18.50 1.03 15.99
C SER A 19 19.72 0.11 15.87
N TYR A 20 20.93 0.65 15.99
CA TYR A 20 22.16 -0.12 15.98
C TYR A 20 22.25 -1.09 17.19
N GLU A 21 22.02 -0.60 18.39
CA GLU A 21 22.01 -1.43 19.61
C GLU A 21 20.98 -2.55 19.53
N PHE A 22 19.78 -2.28 19.02
CA PHE A 22 18.75 -3.30 18.85
C PHE A 22 19.19 -4.41 17.90
N LEU A 23 19.72 -4.04 16.75
CA LEU A 23 20.17 -5.03 15.76
C LEU A 23 21.41 -5.82 16.23
N VAL A 24 22.42 -5.12 16.72
CA VAL A 24 23.71 -5.75 17.04
C VAL A 24 23.71 -6.41 18.42
N GLU A 25 23.20 -5.71 19.46
CA GLU A 25 23.30 -6.21 20.84
C GLU A 25 22.11 -7.08 21.25
N LYS A 26 20.88 -6.79 20.75
CA LYS A 26 19.69 -7.55 21.14
C LYS A 26 19.39 -8.70 20.17
N LEU A 27 19.53 -8.46 18.87
CA LEU A 27 19.28 -9.48 17.85
C LEU A 27 20.55 -10.23 17.41
N ASN A 28 21.72 -9.84 17.93
CA ASN A 28 23.02 -10.44 17.62
C ASN A 28 23.37 -10.43 16.10
N PHE A 29 22.99 -9.38 15.39
CA PHE A 29 23.40 -9.23 14.01
C PHE A 29 24.88 -8.91 13.93
N ASP A 30 25.57 -9.53 12.98
CA ASP A 30 26.96 -9.19 12.71
C ASP A 30 27.06 -7.80 12.07
N PRO A 31 27.70 -6.81 12.71
CA PRO A 31 27.79 -5.46 12.17
C PRO A 31 28.52 -5.39 10.83
N ARG A 32 29.35 -6.37 10.50
CA ARG A 32 30.01 -6.47 9.19
C ARG A 32 29.03 -6.74 8.05
N LYS A 33 27.83 -7.24 8.37
CA LYS A 33 26.72 -7.52 7.44
C LYS A 33 25.69 -6.39 7.38
N LEU A 34 25.94 -5.26 8.05
CA LEU A 34 25.09 -4.09 8.02
C LEU A 34 25.63 -3.03 7.05
N ALA A 35 24.75 -2.37 6.34
CA ALA A 35 25.01 -1.15 5.59
C ALA A 35 23.84 -0.20 5.76
N VAL A 36 24.07 1.10 5.55
CA VAL A 36 23.04 2.11 5.68
C VAL A 36 23.10 3.12 4.55
N THR A 37 21.99 3.78 4.33
CA THR A 37 21.91 4.94 3.44
C THR A 37 21.60 6.21 4.23
N VAL A 38 22.01 7.34 3.72
CA VAL A 38 21.70 8.66 4.25
C VAL A 38 21.46 9.62 3.09
N PHE A 39 20.66 10.65 3.33
CA PHE A 39 20.31 11.63 2.31
C PHE A 39 21.54 12.46 1.87
N GLU A 40 21.82 12.48 0.55
CA GLU A 40 22.97 13.22 -0.03
C GLU A 40 22.78 14.73 -0.13
N GLY A 41 21.55 15.22 0.09
CA GLY A 41 21.19 16.62 -0.08
C GLY A 41 20.71 16.94 -1.50
N ASN A 42 20.00 18.04 -1.63
CA ASN A 42 19.58 18.66 -2.89
C ASN A 42 19.40 20.19 -2.71
N GLU A 43 18.78 20.85 -3.70
CA GLU A 43 18.50 22.30 -3.64
C GLU A 43 17.55 22.68 -2.48
N ASP A 44 16.65 21.78 -2.06
CA ASP A 44 15.62 22.05 -1.04
C ASP A 44 16.10 21.77 0.39
N ALA A 45 17.02 20.82 0.58
CA ALA A 45 17.50 20.39 1.88
C ALA A 45 18.96 19.93 1.83
N PRO A 46 19.77 20.26 2.86
CA PRO A 46 21.18 19.91 2.89
C PRO A 46 21.38 18.40 3.08
N ARG A 47 22.58 17.93 2.75
CA ARG A 47 23.07 16.59 3.06
C ARG A 47 22.92 16.30 4.57
N ASP A 48 22.47 15.09 4.92
CA ASP A 48 22.25 14.70 6.32
C ASP A 48 23.56 14.25 6.99
N GLU A 49 24.38 15.23 7.31
CA GLU A 49 25.66 15.01 7.99
C GLU A 49 25.47 14.51 9.42
N ILE A 50 24.35 14.86 10.08
CA ILE A 50 24.04 14.43 11.43
C ILE A 50 23.84 12.92 11.47
N ALA A 51 23.01 12.37 10.57
CA ALA A 51 22.79 10.93 10.46
C ALA A 51 24.07 10.19 10.08
N PHE A 52 24.87 10.73 9.15
CA PHE A 52 26.16 10.16 8.77
C PHE A 52 27.13 10.02 9.96
N GLN A 53 27.30 11.09 10.73
CA GLN A 53 28.18 11.06 11.91
C GLN A 53 27.64 10.17 13.03
N ALA A 54 26.30 10.11 13.19
CA ALA A 54 25.67 9.23 14.17
C ALA A 54 25.94 7.74 13.84
N TRP A 55 25.84 7.32 12.59
CA TRP A 55 26.19 5.96 12.17
C TRP A 55 27.67 5.63 12.37
N LYS A 56 28.56 6.54 12.04
CA LYS A 56 30.01 6.34 12.33
C LYS A 56 30.27 6.20 13.84
N LYS A 57 29.62 7.01 14.65
CA LYS A 57 29.73 6.95 16.13
C LYS A 57 29.14 5.66 16.69
N ALA A 58 28.07 5.13 16.10
CA ALA A 58 27.49 3.85 16.48
C ALA A 58 28.39 2.64 16.13
N GLY A 59 29.37 2.82 15.25
CA GLY A 59 30.37 1.79 14.93
C GLY A 59 30.34 1.29 13.49
N LEU A 60 29.53 1.86 12.61
CA LEU A 60 29.51 1.49 11.19
C LEU A 60 30.73 2.10 10.46
N PRO A 61 31.49 1.31 9.69
CA PRO A 61 32.58 1.86 8.88
C PRO A 61 32.03 2.72 7.74
N GLU A 62 32.75 3.79 7.40
CA GLU A 62 32.31 4.77 6.41
C GLU A 62 31.99 4.16 5.04
N GLU A 63 32.71 3.11 4.63
CA GLU A 63 32.48 2.38 3.39
C GLU A 63 31.11 1.68 3.32
N ARG A 64 30.41 1.51 4.45
CA ARG A 64 29.06 0.93 4.57
C ARG A 64 27.96 1.99 4.62
N ILE A 65 28.30 3.26 4.59
CA ILE A 65 27.36 4.37 4.61
C ILE A 65 27.28 4.97 3.21
N SER A 66 26.14 4.80 2.53
CA SER A 66 25.93 5.33 1.18
C SER A 66 25.12 6.61 1.22
N PHE A 67 25.52 7.61 0.43
CA PHE A 67 24.71 8.81 0.23
C PHE A 67 23.87 8.60 -1.02
N LEU A 68 22.53 8.72 -0.87
CA LEU A 68 21.57 8.56 -1.96
C LEU A 68 20.69 9.81 -2.09
N ASP A 69 20.06 9.94 -3.25
CA ASP A 69 19.24 11.07 -3.62
C ASP A 69 17.87 11.11 -2.89
N ALA A 70 17.10 12.16 -3.15
CA ALA A 70 15.79 12.35 -2.54
C ALA A 70 14.73 11.30 -2.92
N LYS A 71 14.95 10.54 -3.99
CA LYS A 71 14.06 9.44 -4.37
C LYS A 71 14.20 8.27 -3.41
N ASN A 72 15.41 8.05 -2.88
CA ASN A 72 15.75 6.94 -2.03
C ASN A 72 15.76 7.31 -0.53
N ASN A 73 16.24 8.50 -0.17
CA ASN A 73 16.40 8.89 1.23
C ASN A 73 15.66 10.18 1.63
N ARG A 74 14.44 10.34 1.10
CA ARG A 74 13.51 11.39 1.56
C ARG A 74 12.08 10.90 1.51
N TRP A 75 11.52 10.69 2.66
CA TRP A 75 10.17 10.13 2.81
C TRP A 75 9.10 11.22 3.01
N SER A 76 7.91 10.94 2.47
CA SER A 76 6.71 11.75 2.66
C SER A 76 5.48 10.86 2.55
N PRO A 77 4.47 10.98 3.44
CA PRO A 77 3.26 10.17 3.41
C PRO A 77 2.35 10.49 2.21
N GLY A 78 2.61 11.61 1.54
CA GLY A 78 1.82 12.06 0.41
C GLY A 78 2.42 13.30 -0.26
N PRO A 79 1.70 13.93 -1.20
CA PRO A 79 2.16 15.14 -1.86
C PRO A 79 2.25 16.36 -0.93
N VAL A 80 1.48 16.36 0.15
CA VAL A 80 1.40 17.42 1.18
C VAL A 80 1.48 16.79 2.55
N GLY A 81 2.19 17.43 3.47
CA GLY A 81 2.28 16.99 4.86
C GLY A 81 3.70 16.95 5.43
N PRO A 82 3.85 16.46 6.67
CA PRO A 82 5.14 16.27 7.30
C PRO A 82 6.02 15.34 6.47
N CYS A 83 7.29 15.71 6.33
CA CYS A 83 8.26 14.93 5.56
C CYS A 83 9.68 15.19 6.07
N GLY A 84 10.64 14.42 5.60
CA GLY A 84 12.02 14.65 5.94
C GLY A 84 12.98 13.63 5.32
N PRO A 85 14.28 13.83 5.53
CA PRO A 85 15.27 12.85 5.16
C PRO A 85 15.07 11.58 5.99
N ASP A 86 15.53 10.48 5.45
CA ASP A 86 15.53 9.20 6.14
C ASP A 86 16.90 8.52 6.04
N THR A 87 17.04 7.45 6.81
CA THR A 87 18.19 6.56 6.77
C THR A 87 17.68 5.13 6.82
N GLU A 88 17.98 4.39 5.78
CA GLU A 88 17.58 3.00 5.65
C GLU A 88 18.71 2.09 6.11
N ILE A 89 18.35 0.99 6.76
CA ILE A 89 19.26 -0.02 7.27
C ILE A 89 19.10 -1.28 6.44
N TYR A 90 20.20 -1.80 5.95
CA TYR A 90 20.27 -2.95 5.08
C TYR A 90 21.08 -4.09 5.72
N TYR A 91 20.68 -5.31 5.42
CA TYR A 91 21.39 -6.51 5.80
C TYR A 91 21.89 -7.27 4.57
N ARG A 92 23.12 -7.79 4.63
CA ARG A 92 23.73 -8.58 3.55
C ARG A 92 22.99 -9.88 3.32
N VAL A 93 22.57 -10.13 2.07
CA VAL A 93 21.86 -11.35 1.63
C VAL A 93 22.52 -12.04 0.44
N GLY A 94 23.69 -11.56 -0.01
CA GLY A 94 24.45 -12.15 -1.11
C GLY A 94 25.04 -13.52 -0.77
N GLU A 95 25.51 -14.25 -1.79
CA GLU A 95 26.06 -15.60 -1.66
C GLU A 95 27.29 -15.69 -0.74
N SER A 96 28.11 -14.64 -0.69
CA SER A 96 29.26 -14.60 0.22
C SER A 96 28.84 -14.32 1.65
N GLU A 97 29.40 -15.03 2.62
CA GLU A 97 29.11 -14.85 4.05
C GLU A 97 29.30 -13.41 4.52
N PHE A 98 30.34 -12.74 4.02
CA PHE A 98 30.61 -11.33 4.28
C PHE A 98 30.66 -10.52 2.99
N PRO A 99 30.26 -9.24 3.04
CA PRO A 99 30.33 -8.40 1.87
C PRO A 99 31.80 -8.16 1.45
N PRO A 100 32.11 -8.14 0.15
CA PRO A 100 33.42 -7.75 -0.37
C PRO A 100 33.83 -6.35 0.11
N ALA A 101 35.11 -6.05 0.10
CA ALA A 101 35.61 -4.70 0.38
C ALA A 101 35.00 -3.70 -0.58
N GLY A 102 34.51 -2.57 -0.04
CA GLY A 102 33.82 -1.52 -0.82
C GLY A 102 32.39 -1.85 -1.26
N SER A 103 31.84 -3.05 -0.98
CA SER A 103 30.42 -3.34 -1.23
C SER A 103 29.54 -2.53 -0.27
N ASN A 104 28.58 -1.82 -0.81
CA ASN A 104 27.55 -1.09 -0.08
C ASN A 104 26.28 -1.01 -0.93
N VAL A 105 25.24 -0.38 -0.42
CA VAL A 105 23.94 -0.29 -1.12
C VAL A 105 24.05 0.35 -2.51
N LYS A 106 24.90 1.37 -2.67
CA LYS A 106 25.11 2.07 -3.95
C LYS A 106 25.87 1.26 -4.99
N THR A 107 26.78 0.39 -4.55
CA THR A 107 27.70 -0.35 -5.44
C THR A 107 27.24 -1.78 -5.72
N ASP A 108 26.34 -2.33 -4.91
CA ASP A 108 25.96 -3.75 -4.93
C ASP A 108 24.52 -3.97 -4.39
N GLU A 109 23.55 -3.17 -4.89
CA GLU A 109 22.18 -3.08 -4.38
C GLU A 109 21.49 -4.45 -4.25
N ASP A 110 21.61 -5.32 -5.25
CA ASP A 110 20.94 -6.63 -5.28
C ASP A 110 21.30 -7.56 -4.11
N ASN A 111 22.42 -7.33 -3.47
CA ASN A 111 22.92 -8.12 -2.37
C ASN A 111 22.66 -7.51 -0.98
N TRP A 112 21.93 -6.41 -0.93
CA TRP A 112 21.56 -5.73 0.31
C TRP A 112 20.03 -5.66 0.44
N LEU A 113 19.51 -6.25 1.49
CA LEU A 113 18.08 -6.23 1.80
C LEU A 113 17.80 -5.11 2.80
N GLU A 114 17.00 -4.12 2.41
CA GLU A 114 16.46 -3.13 3.35
C GLU A 114 15.61 -3.84 4.40
N ILE A 115 15.93 -3.63 5.67
CA ILE A 115 15.22 -4.24 6.80
C ILE A 115 14.49 -3.21 7.66
N TRP A 116 14.97 -1.96 7.71
CA TRP A 116 14.42 -0.91 8.55
C TRP A 116 14.66 0.47 7.93
N ASN A 117 13.66 1.35 7.97
CA ASN A 117 13.79 2.75 7.58
C ASN A 117 13.51 3.66 8.78
N ASN A 118 14.38 4.62 9.07
CA ASN A 118 14.25 5.64 10.10
C ASN A 118 14.01 6.99 9.44
N VAL A 119 12.79 7.50 9.50
CA VAL A 119 12.37 8.77 8.92
C VAL A 119 12.47 9.89 9.96
N PHE A 120 13.11 10.99 9.57
CA PHE A 120 13.31 12.17 10.42
C PHE A 120 12.44 13.31 9.90
N MET A 121 11.23 13.42 10.43
CA MET A 121 10.29 14.47 10.02
C MET A 121 10.71 15.83 10.60
N GLU A 122 11.29 16.65 9.77
CA GLU A 122 11.75 18.00 10.13
C GLU A 122 11.20 19.11 9.22
N PHE A 123 10.44 18.72 8.16
CA PHE A 123 9.84 19.66 7.23
C PHE A 123 8.35 19.38 7.04
N TYR A 124 7.63 20.42 6.63
CA TYR A 124 6.27 20.34 6.08
C TYR A 124 6.32 20.74 4.62
N ARG A 125 5.77 19.92 3.74
CA ARG A 125 5.61 20.21 2.31
C ARG A 125 4.19 20.67 2.03
N ASP A 126 4.05 21.87 1.45
CA ASP A 126 2.76 22.43 1.08
C ASP A 126 2.29 21.92 -0.30
N GLU A 127 1.08 22.38 -0.73
CA GLU A 127 0.49 22.05 -2.04
C GLU A 127 1.32 22.50 -3.25
N LYS A 128 2.23 23.49 -3.06
CA LYS A 128 3.14 23.99 -4.08
C LYS A 128 4.48 23.26 -4.08
N GLY A 129 4.65 22.30 -3.16
CA GLY A 129 5.90 21.57 -3.00
C GLY A 129 6.95 22.31 -2.18
N ILE A 130 6.63 23.47 -1.59
CA ILE A 130 7.57 24.27 -0.80
C ILE A 130 7.75 23.62 0.57
N LEU A 131 9.00 23.52 1.01
CA LEU A 131 9.37 22.99 2.32
C LEU A 131 9.50 24.10 3.34
N THR A 132 8.84 23.92 4.49
CA THR A 132 9.03 24.74 5.68
C THR A 132 9.45 23.86 6.83
N LYS A 133 10.33 24.34 7.72
CA LYS A 133 10.74 23.58 8.90
C LYS A 133 9.55 23.41 9.84
N LEU A 134 9.39 22.19 10.39
CA LEU A 134 8.46 21.93 11.47
C LEU A 134 8.94 22.62 12.76
N SER A 135 7.99 23.07 13.57
CA SER A 135 8.29 23.59 14.91
C SER A 135 8.75 22.50 15.88
N GLN A 136 8.35 21.25 15.62
CA GLN A 136 8.69 20.05 16.38
C GLN A 136 9.27 19.01 15.43
N GLN A 137 10.41 18.44 15.82
CA GLN A 137 11.04 17.34 15.12
C GLN A 137 10.47 16.01 15.60
N ASN A 138 10.16 15.12 14.67
CA ASN A 138 9.56 13.82 14.98
C ASN A 138 10.37 12.70 14.31
N VAL A 139 10.30 11.52 14.90
CA VAL A 139 10.84 10.28 14.32
C VAL A 139 9.69 9.34 14.01
N ASP A 140 9.69 8.81 12.81
CA ASP A 140 8.80 7.72 12.40
C ASP A 140 9.65 6.62 11.78
N THR A 141 9.58 5.41 12.30
CA THR A 141 10.39 4.32 11.78
C THR A 141 9.54 3.15 11.33
N GLY A 142 10.02 2.43 10.32
CA GLY A 142 9.33 1.28 9.79
C GLY A 142 10.27 0.11 9.51
N MET A 143 10.14 -0.97 10.31
CA MET A 143 10.90 -2.21 10.14
C MET A 143 9.99 -3.31 9.55
N GLY A 144 10.43 -3.93 8.46
CA GLY A 144 9.69 -5.00 7.81
C GLY A 144 9.71 -6.29 8.60
N LEU A 145 8.57 -6.71 9.18
CA LEU A 145 8.46 -7.95 9.93
C LEU A 145 8.92 -9.16 9.12
N GLU A 146 8.42 -9.31 7.90
CA GLU A 146 8.75 -10.43 7.03
C GLU A 146 10.23 -10.43 6.62
N ARG A 147 10.80 -9.24 6.36
CA ARG A 147 12.23 -9.09 6.04
C ARG A 147 13.10 -9.47 7.24
N MET A 148 12.71 -9.05 8.43
CA MET A 148 13.40 -9.45 9.68
C MET A 148 13.29 -10.94 9.93
N CYS A 149 12.10 -11.55 9.79
CA CYS A 149 11.92 -12.99 9.90
C CYS A 149 12.80 -13.76 8.90
N LYS A 150 12.88 -13.28 7.63
CA LYS A 150 13.77 -13.88 6.62
C LYS A 150 15.21 -13.93 7.11
N VAL A 151 15.73 -12.81 7.61
CA VAL A 151 17.13 -12.70 8.08
C VAL A 151 17.35 -13.57 9.30
N LEU A 152 16.50 -13.48 10.33
CA LEU A 152 16.64 -14.22 11.57
C LEU A 152 16.47 -15.74 11.41
N GLN A 153 15.63 -16.16 10.47
CA GLN A 153 15.40 -17.58 10.16
C GLN A 153 16.35 -18.12 9.07
N HIS A 154 17.27 -17.31 8.58
CA HIS A 154 18.23 -17.68 7.52
C HIS A 154 17.54 -18.25 6.27
N LYS A 155 16.45 -17.60 5.81
CA LYS A 155 15.69 -18.01 4.62
C LYS A 155 16.11 -17.22 3.39
N GLU A 156 16.01 -17.85 2.22
CA GLU A 156 16.29 -17.18 0.95
C GLU A 156 15.15 -16.23 0.53
N SER A 157 13.93 -16.52 0.96
CA SER A 157 12.74 -15.71 0.66
C SER A 157 11.89 -15.48 1.90
N VAL A 158 11.20 -14.33 1.98
CA VAL A 158 10.17 -14.07 3.01
C VAL A 158 9.07 -15.11 3.00
N TYR A 159 8.79 -15.71 1.85
CA TYR A 159 7.77 -16.75 1.70
C TYR A 159 8.15 -18.11 2.32
N GLU A 160 9.40 -18.32 2.64
CA GLU A 160 9.92 -19.55 3.27
C GLU A 160 9.98 -19.44 4.80
N THR A 161 9.63 -18.26 5.34
CA THR A 161 9.52 -18.06 6.78
C THR A 161 8.28 -18.75 7.36
N ASP A 162 8.24 -18.88 8.66
CA ASP A 162 7.09 -19.41 9.39
C ASP A 162 5.79 -18.63 9.18
N LEU A 163 5.88 -17.39 8.72
CA LEU A 163 4.72 -16.56 8.36
C LEU A 163 3.97 -17.05 7.11
N PHE A 164 4.66 -17.69 6.18
CA PHE A 164 4.09 -18.14 4.90
C PHE A 164 4.23 -19.65 4.65
N ALA A 165 5.23 -20.30 5.24
CA ALA A 165 5.51 -21.71 4.99
C ALA A 165 4.29 -22.64 5.23
N PRO A 166 3.44 -22.43 6.27
CA PRO A 166 2.24 -23.23 6.46
C PRO A 166 1.26 -23.12 5.29
N PHE A 167 1.11 -21.91 4.73
CA PHE A 167 0.25 -21.67 3.57
C PHE A 167 0.83 -22.29 2.29
N LEU A 168 2.14 -22.14 2.05
CA LEU A 168 2.78 -22.75 0.88
C LEU A 168 2.65 -24.28 0.92
N HIS A 169 2.82 -24.90 2.08
CA HIS A 169 2.62 -26.33 2.24
C HIS A 169 1.18 -26.77 1.97
N MET A 170 0.21 -26.02 2.50
CA MET A 170 -1.21 -26.23 2.21
C MET A 170 -1.51 -26.10 0.70
N LEU A 171 -0.90 -25.10 0.04
CA LEU A 171 -1.06 -24.89 -1.41
C LEU A 171 -0.45 -26.03 -2.22
N GLU A 172 0.71 -26.60 -1.81
CA GLU A 172 1.27 -27.81 -2.42
C GLU A 172 0.29 -28.98 -2.35
N GLN A 173 -0.31 -29.20 -1.18
CA GLN A 173 -1.29 -30.27 -1.00
C GLN A 173 -2.54 -30.06 -1.84
N ALA A 174 -3.06 -28.83 -1.86
CA ALA A 174 -4.26 -28.47 -2.62
C ALA A 174 -4.08 -28.55 -4.14
N THR A 175 -2.89 -28.24 -4.64
CA THR A 175 -2.60 -28.24 -6.09
C THR A 175 -1.94 -29.51 -6.58
N GLU A 176 -1.37 -30.34 -5.70
CA GLU A 176 -0.53 -31.50 -6.01
C GLU A 176 0.77 -31.13 -6.74
N LEU A 177 1.19 -29.86 -6.66
CA LEU A 177 2.39 -29.32 -7.29
C LEU A 177 3.42 -28.91 -6.25
N LYS A 178 4.70 -28.85 -6.64
CA LYS A 178 5.78 -28.43 -5.74
C LYS A 178 6.04 -26.94 -5.85
N TYR A 179 6.22 -26.27 -4.70
CA TYR A 179 6.60 -24.86 -4.61
C TYR A 179 7.87 -24.56 -5.43
N ALA A 180 8.87 -25.43 -5.34
CA ALA A 180 10.16 -25.25 -6.03
C ALA A 180 10.00 -25.05 -7.55
N ASP A 181 9.02 -25.73 -8.17
CA ASP A 181 8.79 -25.69 -9.62
C ASP A 181 7.88 -24.51 -10.04
N HIS A 182 7.14 -23.92 -9.09
CA HIS A 182 6.12 -22.92 -9.37
C HIS A 182 6.22 -21.69 -8.44
N GLN A 183 7.40 -21.35 -7.96
CA GLN A 183 7.63 -20.33 -6.92
C GLN A 183 6.87 -19.04 -7.16
N ARG A 184 6.95 -18.47 -8.38
CA ARG A 184 6.31 -17.19 -8.70
C ARG A 184 4.79 -17.22 -8.47
N LYS A 185 4.10 -18.27 -8.95
CA LYS A 185 2.64 -18.39 -8.81
C LYS A 185 2.25 -18.62 -7.34
N PHE A 186 2.97 -19.49 -6.64
CA PHE A 186 2.74 -19.76 -5.22
C PHE A 186 2.91 -18.50 -4.37
N ARG A 187 3.97 -17.71 -4.62
CA ARG A 187 4.22 -16.45 -3.90
C ARG A 187 3.11 -15.42 -4.15
N ILE A 188 2.64 -15.29 -5.41
CA ILE A 188 1.52 -14.40 -5.73
C ILE A 188 0.25 -14.83 -5.01
N ILE A 189 -0.09 -16.11 -5.01
CA ILE A 189 -1.28 -16.62 -4.32
C ILE A 189 -1.20 -16.35 -2.81
N ALA A 190 -0.07 -16.67 -2.18
CA ALA A 190 0.15 -16.49 -0.75
C ALA A 190 0.04 -15.02 -0.33
N ASP A 191 0.75 -14.15 -1.02
CA ASP A 191 0.76 -12.71 -0.75
C ASP A 191 -0.63 -12.08 -0.95
N HIS A 192 -1.25 -12.36 -2.09
CA HIS A 192 -2.52 -11.75 -2.46
C HIS A 192 -3.68 -12.26 -1.61
N LEU A 193 -3.72 -13.54 -1.28
CA LEU A 193 -4.79 -14.09 -0.46
C LEU A 193 -4.68 -13.59 0.98
N ARG A 194 -3.47 -13.57 1.56
CA ARG A 194 -3.24 -12.99 2.89
C ARG A 194 -3.66 -11.52 2.92
N THR A 195 -3.23 -10.74 1.94
CA THR A 195 -3.58 -9.32 1.84
C THR A 195 -5.08 -9.13 1.70
N ALA A 196 -5.76 -9.93 0.87
CA ALA A 196 -7.21 -9.86 0.71
C ALA A 196 -7.93 -10.20 2.03
N PHE A 197 -7.48 -11.23 2.78
CA PHE A 197 -8.05 -11.56 4.09
C PHE A 197 -7.95 -10.38 5.06
N MET A 198 -6.78 -9.74 5.15
CA MET A 198 -6.56 -8.59 6.03
C MET A 198 -7.47 -7.42 5.65
N LEU A 199 -7.48 -7.03 4.38
CA LEU A 199 -8.26 -5.88 3.91
C LEU A 199 -9.78 -6.09 4.07
N ILE A 200 -10.28 -7.29 3.76
CA ILE A 200 -11.70 -7.60 3.95
C ILE A 200 -12.05 -7.61 5.44
N ASN A 201 -11.16 -8.17 6.28
CA ASN A 201 -11.35 -8.18 7.73
C ASN A 201 -11.42 -6.76 8.33
N ASP A 202 -10.71 -5.80 7.73
CA ASP A 202 -10.76 -4.38 8.08
C ASP A 202 -11.98 -3.64 7.46
N GLY A 203 -12.90 -4.37 6.83
CA GLY A 203 -14.16 -3.82 6.30
C GLY A 203 -14.09 -3.37 4.84
N LEU A 204 -12.94 -3.50 4.15
CA LEU A 204 -12.84 -3.12 2.74
C LEU A 204 -13.58 -4.13 1.86
N THR A 205 -14.31 -3.63 0.87
CA THR A 205 -15.02 -4.44 -0.12
C THR A 205 -14.53 -4.15 -1.54
N PRO A 206 -14.52 -5.16 -2.46
CA PRO A 206 -14.16 -4.94 -3.84
C PRO A 206 -15.06 -3.91 -4.53
N SER A 207 -14.44 -2.94 -5.21
CA SER A 207 -15.16 -1.89 -5.95
C SER A 207 -14.45 -1.54 -7.27
N ASN A 208 -14.98 -0.55 -8.01
CA ASN A 208 -14.38 -0.08 -9.27
C ASN A 208 -13.40 1.09 -9.08
N VAL A 209 -13.30 1.64 -7.86
CA VAL A 209 -12.50 2.84 -7.57
C VAL A 209 -11.72 2.69 -6.27
N GLY A 210 -10.68 3.50 -6.10
CA GLY A 210 -9.92 3.62 -4.86
C GLY A 210 -9.34 2.31 -4.33
N ALA A 211 -9.30 2.15 -3.01
CA ALA A 211 -8.76 0.98 -2.33
C ALA A 211 -9.52 -0.31 -2.67
N GLY A 212 -10.85 -0.24 -2.86
CA GLY A 212 -11.66 -1.39 -3.25
C GLY A 212 -11.33 -1.93 -4.65
N TYR A 213 -10.88 -1.07 -5.58
CA TYR A 213 -10.35 -1.51 -6.87
C TYR A 213 -9.04 -2.30 -6.72
N VAL A 214 -8.15 -1.83 -5.85
CA VAL A 214 -6.89 -2.55 -5.57
C VAL A 214 -7.20 -3.92 -4.97
N LEU A 215 -8.09 -4.00 -3.99
CA LEU A 215 -8.54 -5.27 -3.40
C LEU A 215 -9.11 -6.21 -4.47
N ARG A 216 -9.97 -5.70 -5.36
CA ARG A 216 -10.51 -6.48 -6.49
C ARG A 216 -9.39 -7.07 -7.35
N MET A 217 -8.40 -6.26 -7.72
CA MET A 217 -7.28 -6.71 -8.55
C MET A 217 -6.41 -7.75 -7.83
N ILE A 218 -6.19 -7.60 -6.52
CA ILE A 218 -5.45 -8.57 -5.70
C ILE A 218 -6.19 -9.91 -5.67
N ILE A 219 -7.49 -9.92 -5.39
CA ILE A 219 -8.30 -11.15 -5.36
C ILE A 219 -8.25 -11.84 -6.74
N ARG A 220 -8.49 -11.11 -7.81
CA ARG A 220 -8.50 -11.65 -9.18
C ARG A 220 -7.15 -12.22 -9.58
N ARG A 221 -6.06 -11.50 -9.30
CA ARG A 221 -4.71 -11.96 -9.62
C ARG A 221 -4.31 -13.19 -8.82
N GLY A 222 -4.66 -13.23 -7.51
CA GLY A 222 -4.43 -14.40 -6.66
C GLY A 222 -5.19 -15.61 -7.16
N TYR A 223 -6.49 -15.46 -7.40
CA TYR A 223 -7.34 -16.54 -7.92
C TYR A 223 -6.90 -17.02 -9.30
N TYR A 224 -6.55 -16.11 -10.22
CA TYR A 224 -6.09 -16.49 -11.55
C TYR A 224 -4.82 -17.34 -11.51
N ASN A 225 -3.85 -16.99 -10.67
CA ASN A 225 -2.65 -17.81 -10.50
C ASN A 225 -2.98 -19.19 -9.89
N LEU A 226 -3.96 -19.29 -9.00
CA LEU A 226 -4.48 -20.57 -8.50
C LEU A 226 -5.14 -21.38 -9.63
N PHE A 227 -6.00 -20.75 -10.42
CA PHE A 227 -6.67 -21.34 -11.57
C PHE A 227 -5.69 -21.92 -12.60
N LEU A 228 -4.56 -21.24 -12.86
CA LEU A 228 -3.50 -21.73 -13.74
C LEU A 228 -2.73 -22.93 -13.18
N LEU A 229 -2.66 -23.07 -11.86
CA LEU A 229 -2.06 -24.24 -11.21
C LEU A 229 -3.03 -25.40 -11.17
N ARG A 230 -4.25 -25.14 -10.73
CA ARG A 230 -5.33 -26.11 -10.64
C ARG A 230 -6.68 -25.40 -10.69
N LYS A 231 -7.51 -25.77 -11.67
CA LYS A 231 -8.90 -25.36 -11.70
C LYS A 231 -9.68 -26.10 -10.64
N MET A 232 -10.19 -25.39 -9.64
CA MET A 232 -10.99 -25.94 -8.55
C MET A 232 -12.47 -25.72 -8.80
N MET A 233 -13.27 -26.75 -8.55
CA MET A 233 -14.72 -26.60 -8.48
C MET A 233 -15.11 -25.86 -7.19
N LYS A 234 -16.31 -25.25 -7.18
CA LYS A 234 -16.73 -24.40 -6.05
C LYS A 234 -16.55 -25.05 -4.66
N PRO A 235 -16.93 -26.33 -4.41
CA PRO A 235 -16.70 -26.96 -3.09
C PRO A 235 -15.21 -27.10 -2.73
N GLU A 236 -14.36 -27.37 -3.73
CA GLU A 236 -12.90 -27.46 -3.51
C GLU A 236 -12.31 -26.08 -3.20
N LEU A 237 -12.78 -25.03 -3.87
CA LEU A 237 -12.37 -23.65 -3.62
C LEU A 237 -12.81 -23.18 -2.22
N GLU A 238 -14.02 -23.52 -1.79
CA GLU A 238 -14.51 -23.23 -0.45
C GLU A 238 -13.65 -23.92 0.62
N HIS A 239 -13.33 -25.19 0.41
CA HIS A 239 -12.43 -25.93 1.28
C HIS A 239 -11.01 -25.36 1.30
N PHE A 240 -10.48 -24.96 0.14
CA PHE A 240 -9.19 -24.28 0.02
C PHE A 240 -9.14 -22.99 0.85
N ILE A 241 -10.19 -22.18 0.82
CA ILE A 241 -10.28 -20.95 1.61
C ILE A 241 -10.33 -21.28 3.12
N ASP A 242 -11.07 -22.32 3.52
CA ASP A 242 -11.11 -22.76 4.91
C ASP A 242 -9.73 -23.22 5.41
N GLN A 243 -8.97 -23.95 4.59
CA GLN A 243 -7.59 -24.33 4.91
C GLN A 243 -6.65 -23.14 4.99
N ALA A 244 -6.88 -22.10 4.17
CA ALA A 244 -6.10 -20.87 4.21
C ALA A 244 -6.28 -20.10 5.54
N PHE A 245 -7.48 -20.08 6.14
CA PHE A 245 -7.66 -19.53 7.47
C PHE A 245 -6.83 -20.27 8.51
N VAL A 246 -6.78 -21.61 8.43
CA VAL A 246 -5.94 -22.40 9.33
C VAL A 246 -4.47 -22.10 9.16
N ALA A 247 -4.01 -21.95 7.92
CA ALA A 247 -2.60 -21.66 7.60
C ALA A 247 -2.17 -20.26 8.07
N PHE A 248 -3.08 -19.28 8.08
CA PHE A 248 -2.82 -17.93 8.58
C PHE A 248 -3.23 -17.72 10.05
N LYS A 249 -3.66 -18.79 10.72
CA LYS A 249 -3.99 -18.73 12.16
C LYS A 249 -2.78 -18.26 12.96
N GLY A 250 -3.00 -17.29 13.83
CA GLY A 250 -1.92 -16.70 14.66
C GLY A 250 -1.40 -15.36 14.13
N LEU A 251 -1.68 -14.99 12.88
CA LEU A 251 -1.39 -13.65 12.40
C LEU A 251 -2.41 -12.63 12.95
N ARG A 252 -3.69 -13.02 12.93
CA ARG A 252 -4.82 -12.21 13.37
C ARG A 252 -6.07 -13.07 13.53
N GLU A 253 -7.06 -12.62 14.33
CA GLU A 253 -8.41 -13.14 14.32
C GLU A 253 -9.15 -12.65 13.07
N PHE A 254 -9.78 -13.56 12.35
CA PHE A 254 -10.50 -13.29 11.11
C PHE A 254 -12.01 -13.50 11.28
N ASN A 255 -12.80 -12.60 10.68
CA ASN A 255 -14.22 -12.83 10.45
C ASN A 255 -14.38 -13.76 9.22
N GLU A 256 -14.12 -15.06 9.42
CA GLU A 256 -14.08 -16.07 8.36
C GLU A 256 -15.34 -16.08 7.47
N PRO A 257 -16.58 -16.02 8.04
CA PRO A 257 -17.80 -16.01 7.22
C PRO A 257 -17.89 -14.80 6.27
N MET A 258 -17.50 -13.62 6.76
CA MET A 258 -17.51 -12.40 5.96
C MET A 258 -16.46 -12.47 4.84
N ILE A 259 -15.24 -12.83 5.18
CA ILE A 259 -14.13 -12.91 4.21
C ILE A 259 -14.46 -13.94 3.12
N LYS A 260 -14.89 -15.13 3.51
CA LYS A 260 -15.28 -16.21 2.59
C LYS A 260 -16.39 -15.76 1.63
N LYS A 261 -17.41 -15.08 2.17
CA LYS A 261 -18.52 -14.54 1.36
C LYS A 261 -18.00 -13.55 0.30
N VAL A 262 -17.21 -12.57 0.70
CA VAL A 262 -16.68 -11.52 -0.22
C VAL A 262 -15.79 -12.12 -1.28
N LEU A 263 -14.88 -13.03 -0.90
CA LEU A 263 -13.98 -13.71 -1.84
C LEU A 263 -14.76 -14.52 -2.88
N LEU A 264 -15.67 -15.38 -2.42
CA LEU A 264 -16.44 -16.24 -3.33
C LEU A 264 -17.32 -15.44 -4.28
N GLN A 265 -17.89 -14.32 -3.82
CA GLN A 265 -18.68 -13.43 -4.68
C GLN A 265 -17.82 -12.79 -5.77
N GLU A 266 -16.65 -12.25 -5.42
CA GLU A 266 -15.75 -11.61 -6.40
C GLU A 266 -15.14 -12.64 -7.36
N ILE A 267 -14.77 -13.83 -6.87
CA ILE A 267 -14.27 -14.93 -7.70
C ILE A 267 -15.33 -15.39 -8.69
N ALA A 268 -16.56 -15.63 -8.26
CA ALA A 268 -17.65 -16.04 -9.14
C ALA A 268 -17.97 -14.99 -10.24
N GLN A 269 -17.85 -13.70 -9.90
CA GLN A 269 -17.97 -12.63 -10.87
C GLN A 269 -16.79 -12.61 -11.85
N PHE A 270 -15.59 -12.90 -11.37
CA PHE A 270 -14.38 -12.93 -12.18
C PHE A 270 -14.34 -14.15 -13.13
N GLU A 271 -14.83 -15.30 -12.71
CA GLU A 271 -14.97 -16.50 -13.57
C GLU A 271 -15.82 -16.21 -14.81
N LYS A 272 -16.92 -15.45 -14.64
CA LYS A 272 -17.72 -14.99 -15.79
C LYS A 272 -16.90 -14.06 -16.71
N THR A 273 -16.10 -13.18 -16.11
CA THR A 273 -15.20 -12.28 -16.84
C THR A 273 -14.15 -13.05 -17.63
N ILE A 274 -13.51 -14.05 -17.01
CA ILE A 274 -12.52 -14.91 -17.67
C ILE A 274 -13.17 -15.58 -18.88
N HIS A 275 -14.32 -16.24 -18.70
CA HIS A 275 -15.00 -16.95 -19.79
C HIS A 275 -15.39 -16.03 -20.96
N ASN A 276 -15.92 -14.84 -20.66
CA ASN A 276 -16.28 -13.86 -21.69
C ASN A 276 -15.03 -13.29 -22.39
N GLY A 277 -13.98 -12.98 -21.64
CA GLY A 277 -12.72 -12.46 -22.16
C GLY A 277 -12.00 -13.45 -23.06
N GLU A 278 -11.96 -14.74 -22.67
CA GLU A 278 -11.42 -15.83 -23.50
C GLU A 278 -12.16 -15.92 -24.85
N LYS A 279 -13.49 -15.82 -24.84
CA LYS A 279 -14.30 -15.83 -26.06
C LYS A 279 -13.93 -14.66 -26.98
N ILE A 280 -13.91 -13.43 -26.43
CA ILE A 280 -13.59 -12.22 -27.20
C ILE A 280 -12.15 -12.27 -27.73
N LEU A 281 -11.19 -12.68 -26.91
CA LEU A 281 -9.80 -12.83 -27.35
C LEU A 281 -9.68 -13.85 -28.46
N THR A 282 -10.37 -15.00 -28.35
CA THR A 282 -10.40 -16.04 -29.39
C THR A 282 -10.92 -15.48 -30.73
N GLU A 283 -12.03 -14.74 -30.70
CA GLU A 283 -12.59 -14.10 -31.89
C GLU A 283 -11.61 -13.08 -32.50
N LEU A 284 -10.89 -12.31 -31.69
CA LEU A 284 -9.87 -11.36 -32.14
C LEU A 284 -8.67 -12.08 -32.78
N LEU A 285 -8.19 -13.16 -32.17
CA LEU A 285 -7.06 -13.93 -32.67
C LEU A 285 -7.42 -14.66 -33.98
N ASP A 286 -8.63 -15.22 -34.09
CA ASP A 286 -9.13 -15.88 -35.32
C ASP A 286 -9.23 -14.86 -36.45
N LYS A 287 -9.74 -13.66 -36.20
CA LYS A 287 -9.80 -12.57 -37.20
C LYS A 287 -8.40 -12.14 -37.67
N LEU A 288 -7.46 -11.96 -36.73
CA LEU A 288 -6.07 -11.61 -37.07
C LEU A 288 -5.41 -12.67 -37.95
N THR A 289 -5.64 -13.95 -37.63
CA THR A 289 -5.13 -15.08 -38.40
C THR A 289 -5.71 -15.07 -39.80
N ALA A 290 -7.05 -14.84 -39.97
CA ALA A 290 -7.71 -14.74 -41.25
C ALA A 290 -7.20 -13.56 -42.10
N GLU A 291 -6.81 -12.46 -41.48
CA GLU A 291 -6.21 -11.28 -42.11
C GLU A 291 -4.70 -11.41 -42.38
N GLY A 292 -4.08 -12.54 -42.03
CA GLY A 292 -2.64 -12.76 -42.15
C GLY A 292 -1.78 -11.89 -41.22
N LYS A 293 -2.39 -11.27 -40.22
CA LYS A 293 -1.70 -10.46 -39.21
C LYS A 293 -1.17 -11.34 -38.09
N LYS A 294 -0.03 -10.96 -37.49
CA LYS A 294 0.64 -11.74 -36.43
C LYS A 294 0.76 -11.00 -35.12
N THR A 295 0.15 -9.80 -34.98
CA THR A 295 0.28 -8.99 -33.79
C THR A 295 -1.08 -8.44 -33.37
N LEU A 296 -1.49 -8.70 -32.14
CA LEU A 296 -2.66 -8.10 -31.49
C LEU A 296 -2.31 -6.68 -31.05
N GLY A 297 -3.13 -5.71 -31.46
CA GLY A 297 -2.87 -4.29 -31.19
C GLY A 297 -3.05 -3.89 -29.72
N GLY A 298 -2.29 -2.88 -29.29
CA GLY A 298 -2.30 -2.39 -27.91
C GLY A 298 -3.67 -1.93 -27.42
N ASP A 299 -4.46 -1.27 -28.26
CA ASP A 299 -5.83 -0.85 -27.94
C ASP A 299 -6.78 -2.04 -27.70
N GLN A 300 -6.60 -3.14 -28.43
CA GLN A 300 -7.40 -4.36 -28.24
C GLN A 300 -7.04 -5.06 -26.93
N ILE A 301 -5.74 -5.09 -26.59
CA ILE A 301 -5.25 -5.63 -25.33
C ILE A 301 -5.77 -4.77 -24.17
N PHE A 302 -5.71 -3.45 -24.32
CA PHE A 302 -6.22 -2.52 -23.31
C PHE A 302 -7.74 -2.64 -23.13
N MET A 303 -8.51 -2.78 -24.22
CA MET A 303 -9.95 -3.02 -24.16
C MET A 303 -10.30 -4.31 -23.38
N LEU A 304 -9.57 -5.40 -23.61
CA LEU A 304 -9.74 -6.65 -22.88
C LEU A 304 -9.48 -6.43 -21.37
N TYR A 305 -8.43 -5.69 -21.04
CA TYR A 305 -8.06 -5.40 -19.66
C TYR A 305 -9.02 -4.43 -18.97
N ASP A 306 -9.28 -3.28 -19.57
CA ASP A 306 -10.02 -2.17 -18.95
C ASP A 306 -11.53 -2.37 -18.98
N THR A 307 -12.07 -2.72 -20.15
CA THR A 307 -13.51 -2.86 -20.35
C THR A 307 -14.06 -4.19 -19.86
N TYR A 308 -13.33 -5.28 -20.15
CA TYR A 308 -13.78 -6.63 -19.80
C TYR A 308 -13.12 -7.16 -18.52
N GLY A 309 -12.14 -6.46 -17.96
CA GLY A 309 -11.40 -6.90 -16.75
C GLY A 309 -10.60 -8.18 -16.96
N PHE A 310 -10.25 -8.48 -18.24
CA PHE A 310 -9.53 -9.68 -18.62
C PHE A 310 -8.02 -9.47 -18.43
N PRO A 311 -7.35 -10.27 -17.58
CA PRO A 311 -5.96 -10.04 -17.24
C PRO A 311 -5.02 -10.12 -18.44
N LEU A 312 -4.02 -9.22 -18.48
CA LEU A 312 -3.00 -9.21 -19.53
C LEU A 312 -2.21 -10.52 -19.58
N GLU A 313 -1.99 -11.17 -18.43
CA GLU A 313 -1.29 -12.44 -18.33
C GLU A 313 -2.01 -13.54 -19.11
N ILE A 314 -3.35 -13.60 -19.05
CA ILE A 314 -4.17 -14.56 -19.82
C ILE A 314 -4.08 -14.23 -21.31
N THR A 315 -4.16 -12.95 -21.65
CA THR A 315 -4.01 -12.50 -23.04
C THR A 315 -2.66 -12.93 -23.61
N LYS A 316 -1.58 -12.80 -22.82
CA LYS A 316 -0.22 -13.24 -23.23
C LYS A 316 -0.14 -14.74 -23.48
N GLU A 317 -0.69 -15.54 -22.58
CA GLU A 317 -0.65 -17.00 -22.67
C GLU A 317 -1.42 -17.51 -23.90
N LEU A 318 -2.68 -17.09 -24.06
CA LEU A 318 -3.53 -17.51 -25.17
C LEU A 318 -3.04 -17.00 -26.54
N ALA A 319 -2.44 -15.81 -26.60
CA ALA A 319 -1.85 -15.29 -27.82
C ALA A 319 -0.58 -16.08 -28.19
N ALA A 320 0.27 -16.41 -27.21
CA ALA A 320 1.48 -17.21 -27.42
C ALA A 320 1.16 -18.61 -27.93
N ASP A 321 0.13 -19.27 -27.39
CA ASP A 321 -0.33 -20.59 -27.83
C ASP A 321 -0.76 -20.61 -29.31
N ARG A 322 -1.17 -19.44 -29.86
CA ARG A 322 -1.55 -19.26 -31.25
C ARG A 322 -0.47 -18.60 -32.12
N GLY A 323 0.71 -18.40 -31.60
CA GLY A 323 1.82 -17.77 -32.29
C GLY A 323 1.60 -16.30 -32.65
N VAL A 324 0.72 -15.60 -31.91
CA VAL A 324 0.40 -14.19 -32.11
C VAL A 324 1.22 -13.34 -31.12
N ALA A 325 1.95 -12.37 -31.64
CA ALA A 325 2.67 -11.37 -30.83
C ALA A 325 1.69 -10.32 -30.26
N LEU A 326 2.09 -9.64 -29.19
CA LEU A 326 1.33 -8.58 -28.54
C LEU A 326 2.04 -7.22 -28.68
N ASP A 327 1.31 -6.19 -29.04
CA ASP A 327 1.79 -4.79 -28.99
C ASP A 327 1.72 -4.27 -27.55
N LEU A 328 2.67 -4.68 -26.71
CA LEU A 328 2.74 -4.26 -25.31
C LEU A 328 3.07 -2.76 -25.16
N VAL A 329 3.79 -2.17 -26.13
CA VAL A 329 4.10 -0.74 -26.13
C VAL A 329 2.82 0.08 -26.35
N GLY A 330 1.99 -0.33 -27.31
CA GLY A 330 0.67 0.27 -27.51
C GLY A 330 -0.25 0.11 -26.31
N TYR A 331 -0.24 -1.05 -25.67
CA TYR A 331 -0.99 -1.31 -24.44
C TYR A 331 -0.56 -0.37 -23.30
N GLU A 332 0.75 -0.22 -23.06
CA GLU A 332 1.27 0.66 -22.00
C GLU A 332 0.91 2.13 -22.24
N LYS A 333 0.94 2.59 -23.49
CA LYS A 333 0.47 3.93 -23.88
C LYS A 333 -1.01 4.13 -23.59
N ALA A 334 -1.86 3.17 -23.97
CA ALA A 334 -3.29 3.22 -23.70
C ALA A 334 -3.59 3.21 -22.21
N LEU A 335 -2.89 2.37 -21.44
CA LEU A 335 -3.01 2.30 -19.99
C LEU A 335 -2.60 3.62 -19.30
N GLU A 336 -1.49 4.24 -19.73
CA GLU A 336 -1.06 5.51 -19.15
C GLU A 336 -1.99 6.67 -19.52
N ALA A 337 -2.51 6.69 -20.74
CA ALA A 337 -3.54 7.64 -21.16
C ALA A 337 -4.83 7.50 -20.32
N ALA A 338 -5.24 6.28 -20.02
CA ALA A 338 -6.40 6.01 -19.16
C ALA A 338 -6.15 6.42 -17.71
N LYS A 339 -4.96 6.14 -17.16
CA LYS A 339 -4.56 6.61 -15.82
C LYS A 339 -4.54 8.14 -15.74
N GLU A 340 -3.99 8.81 -16.74
CA GLU A 340 -3.95 10.27 -16.78
C GLU A 340 -5.38 10.84 -16.88
N LYS A 341 -6.24 10.27 -17.71
CA LYS A 341 -7.66 10.62 -17.79
C LYS A 341 -8.39 10.39 -16.46
N SER A 342 -8.08 9.30 -15.76
CA SER A 342 -8.61 9.00 -14.43
C SER A 342 -8.08 9.99 -13.39
N ARG A 343 -6.79 10.35 -13.43
CA ARG A 343 -6.19 11.40 -12.56
C ARG A 343 -6.82 12.77 -12.82
N GLN A 344 -7.06 13.13 -14.10
CA GLN A 344 -7.77 14.35 -14.47
C GLN A 344 -9.23 14.30 -14.07
N GLY A 345 -9.90 13.17 -14.20
CA GLY A 345 -11.24 12.92 -13.70
C GLY A 345 -11.32 12.98 -12.17
N SER A 346 -10.33 12.42 -11.47
CA SER A 346 -10.22 12.53 -10.01
C SER A 346 -9.90 13.97 -9.58
N LYS A 347 -8.99 14.68 -10.27
CA LYS A 347 -8.77 16.12 -10.05
C LYS A 347 -10.03 16.94 -10.35
N ALA A 348 -10.78 16.60 -11.40
CA ALA A 348 -12.07 17.25 -11.72
C ALA A 348 -13.17 16.85 -10.73
N MET A 349 -13.11 15.67 -10.13
CA MET A 349 -13.99 15.23 -9.06
C MET A 349 -13.61 15.89 -7.71
N PHE A 350 -12.31 16.08 -7.45
CA PHE A 350 -11.81 16.93 -6.36
C PHE A 350 -12.07 18.43 -6.61
N GLN A 351 -12.13 18.88 -7.87
CA GLN A 351 -12.58 20.24 -8.24
C GLN A 351 -14.11 20.38 -8.35
N LYS A 352 -14.85 19.26 -8.48
CA LYS A 352 -16.30 19.17 -8.29
C LYS A 352 -16.71 18.86 -6.84
N SER A 353 -15.76 18.76 -5.90
CA SER A 353 -16.10 19.01 -4.52
C SER A 353 -16.76 20.39 -4.49
N ALA A 354 -18.00 20.44 -4.03
CA ALA A 354 -18.82 21.63 -3.94
C ALA A 354 -17.91 22.81 -3.60
N ASP A 355 -18.06 23.95 -4.31
CA ASP A 355 -17.29 25.14 -3.98
C ASP A 355 -17.64 25.57 -2.56
N TRP A 356 -16.92 24.94 -1.62
CA TRP A 356 -17.15 25.15 -0.20
C TRP A 356 -16.87 26.59 0.22
N SER A 357 -16.16 27.37 -0.61
CA SER A 357 -15.84 28.78 -0.31
C SER A 357 -17.10 29.58 -0.01
N LYS A 358 -18.18 29.36 -0.77
CA LYS A 358 -19.47 30.05 -0.57
C LYS A 358 -20.21 29.65 0.72
N TYR A 359 -19.92 28.44 1.22
CA TYR A 359 -20.57 27.93 2.45
C TYR A 359 -19.78 28.21 3.71
N LEU A 360 -18.46 28.42 3.58
CA LEU A 360 -17.51 28.56 4.69
C LEU A 360 -17.15 30.03 4.99
N GLU A 361 -17.65 30.98 4.22
CA GLU A 361 -17.39 32.40 4.46
C GLU A 361 -17.81 32.81 5.88
N GLY A 362 -16.86 33.36 6.64
CA GLY A 362 -17.06 33.83 8.02
C GLY A 362 -17.11 32.72 9.09
N ILE A 363 -16.88 31.45 8.74
CA ILE A 363 -16.82 30.35 9.70
C ILE A 363 -15.38 30.20 10.24
N PRO A 364 -15.18 30.21 11.58
CA PRO A 364 -13.86 29.98 12.16
C PRO A 364 -13.40 28.53 11.95
N ALA A 365 -12.06 28.31 12.01
CA ALA A 365 -11.51 26.98 11.96
C ALA A 365 -12.05 26.11 13.11
N THR A 366 -12.34 24.84 12.83
CA THR A 366 -12.82 23.88 13.84
C THR A 366 -11.64 23.41 14.69
N GLU A 367 -11.80 23.40 16.01
CA GLU A 367 -10.85 22.81 16.95
C GLU A 367 -11.05 21.28 17.00
N PHE A 368 -9.99 20.51 16.71
CA PHE A 368 -10.02 19.07 16.84
C PHE A 368 -9.64 18.66 18.26
N VAL A 369 -10.53 17.97 18.97
CA VAL A 369 -10.34 17.54 20.37
C VAL A 369 -10.26 16.01 20.51
N GLY A 370 -10.25 15.26 19.41
CA GLY A 370 -10.32 13.80 19.41
C GLY A 370 -9.10 13.07 19.97
N TYR A 371 -7.99 13.77 20.20
CA TYR A 371 -6.83 13.18 20.89
C TYR A 371 -7.05 13.05 22.41
N GLU A 372 -7.89 13.91 22.99
CA GLU A 372 -8.15 13.95 24.42
C GLU A 372 -9.53 13.39 24.78
N HIS A 373 -10.49 13.50 23.86
CA HIS A 373 -11.90 13.17 24.12
C HIS A 373 -12.47 12.33 22.96
N LEU A 374 -12.83 11.08 23.23
CA LEU A 374 -13.57 10.25 22.27
C LEU A 374 -15.08 10.57 22.24
N ASN A 375 -15.63 11.08 23.36
CA ASN A 375 -16.98 11.60 23.46
C ASN A 375 -16.89 13.04 23.96
N PHE A 376 -17.54 13.96 23.27
CA PHE A 376 -17.48 15.38 23.57
C PHE A 376 -18.87 16.03 23.47
N SER A 377 -19.34 16.66 24.56
CA SER A 377 -20.69 17.23 24.67
C SER A 377 -20.75 18.74 24.51
N ASP A 378 -19.61 19.44 24.56
CA ASP A 378 -19.58 20.91 24.58
C ASP A 378 -19.36 21.54 23.20
N ALA A 379 -19.54 20.77 22.11
CA ALA A 379 -19.45 21.26 20.75
C ALA A 379 -20.68 22.09 20.37
N LYS A 380 -20.46 23.26 19.79
CA LYS A 380 -21.54 24.10 19.26
C LYS A 380 -21.70 23.91 17.78
N LEU A 381 -22.93 23.62 17.33
CA LEU A 381 -23.25 23.60 15.90
C LEU A 381 -23.20 25.06 15.37
N LEU A 382 -22.22 25.30 14.47
CA LEU A 382 -22.05 26.61 13.84
C LEU A 382 -22.91 26.78 12.61
N LYS A 383 -23.03 25.68 11.81
CA LYS A 383 -23.82 25.71 10.57
C LYS A 383 -24.29 24.30 10.19
N GLU A 384 -25.51 24.26 9.65
CA GLU A 384 -26.09 23.12 8.96
C GLU A 384 -26.28 23.52 7.49
N ILE A 385 -25.80 22.70 6.56
CA ILE A 385 -25.77 22.96 5.13
C ILE A 385 -26.49 21.82 4.42
N ASP A 386 -27.46 22.13 3.61
CA ASP A 386 -28.02 21.23 2.61
C ASP A 386 -27.41 21.62 1.27
N THR A 387 -26.57 20.73 0.70
CA THR A 387 -25.91 20.99 -0.59
C THR A 387 -26.90 20.89 -1.74
N GLU A 388 -26.55 21.47 -2.88
CA GLU A 388 -27.37 21.40 -4.11
C GLU A 388 -27.59 19.95 -4.58
N GLU A 389 -26.74 19.02 -4.15
CA GLU A 389 -26.80 17.58 -4.44
C GLU A 389 -27.63 16.79 -3.40
N GLY A 390 -28.21 17.47 -2.43
CA GLY A 390 -29.06 16.89 -1.39
C GLY A 390 -28.27 16.26 -0.22
N GLN A 391 -26.99 16.52 -0.11
CA GLN A 391 -26.17 16.06 1.01
C GLN A 391 -26.27 17.05 2.17
N LYS A 392 -26.52 16.53 3.37
CA LYS A 392 -26.51 17.30 4.61
C LYS A 392 -25.13 17.30 5.24
N VAL A 393 -24.65 18.49 5.64
CA VAL A 393 -23.33 18.67 6.27
C VAL A 393 -23.44 19.54 7.52
N LEU A 394 -22.81 19.11 8.59
CA LEU A 394 -22.76 19.84 9.87
C LEU A 394 -21.36 20.40 10.11
N ILE A 395 -21.30 21.60 10.67
CA ILE A 395 -20.05 22.26 11.06
C ILE A 395 -20.15 22.66 12.51
N PHE A 396 -19.14 22.27 13.31
CA PHE A 396 -19.02 22.57 14.73
C PHE A 396 -17.80 23.44 15.01
N ASP A 397 -17.82 24.16 16.13
CA ASP A 397 -16.64 24.88 16.64
C ASP A 397 -15.52 23.92 17.08
N LYS A 398 -15.92 22.77 17.67
CA LYS A 398 -15.04 21.69 18.14
C LYS A 398 -15.58 20.33 17.73
N THR A 399 -14.69 19.36 17.51
CA THR A 399 -15.11 18.00 17.18
C THR A 399 -14.09 16.96 17.63
N PRO A 400 -14.55 15.79 18.13
CA PRO A 400 -13.69 14.65 18.34
C PRO A 400 -13.51 13.79 17.06
N PHE A 401 -14.29 14.04 16.00
CA PHE A 401 -14.23 13.28 14.76
C PHE A 401 -13.00 13.66 13.94
N TYR A 402 -12.13 12.69 13.67
CA TYR A 402 -10.95 12.87 12.85
C TYR A 402 -11.32 13.03 11.36
N PRO A 403 -10.88 14.08 10.69
CA PRO A 403 -11.17 14.27 9.27
C PRO A 403 -10.30 13.37 8.40
N GLU A 404 -10.81 13.00 7.22
CA GLU A 404 -10.04 12.28 6.22
C GLU A 404 -8.73 13.01 5.91
N MET A 405 -7.60 12.40 6.25
CA MET A 405 -6.28 13.01 6.10
C MET A 405 -5.17 11.95 6.10
N GLY A 406 -4.11 12.16 5.33
CA GLY A 406 -2.92 11.30 5.36
C GLY A 406 -3.16 9.86 4.89
N GLY A 407 -4.21 9.60 4.11
CA GLY A 407 -4.58 8.26 3.64
C GLY A 407 -5.45 7.46 4.63
N GLN A 408 -5.83 8.07 5.76
CA GLN A 408 -6.83 7.51 6.69
C GLN A 408 -8.22 8.00 6.31
N ASN A 409 -9.22 7.13 6.45
CA ASN A 409 -10.61 7.51 6.30
C ASN A 409 -11.02 8.46 7.43
N GLY A 410 -11.95 9.35 7.16
CA GLY A 410 -12.58 10.15 8.19
C GLY A 410 -13.38 9.27 9.16
N ASP A 411 -13.52 9.74 10.39
CA ASP A 411 -14.31 9.03 11.39
C ASP A 411 -15.78 8.97 10.98
N ALA A 412 -16.45 7.90 11.42
CA ALA A 412 -17.89 7.72 11.32
C ALA A 412 -18.47 7.52 12.73
N GLY A 413 -19.71 7.91 12.93
CA GLY A 413 -20.33 7.78 14.25
C GLY A 413 -21.67 8.47 14.33
N VAL A 414 -22.12 8.77 15.53
CA VAL A 414 -23.44 9.39 15.78
C VAL A 414 -23.26 10.69 16.54
N ILE A 415 -23.94 11.74 16.09
CA ILE A 415 -24.05 13.02 16.78
C ILE A 415 -25.49 13.19 17.28
N GLU A 416 -25.64 13.59 18.53
CA GLU A 416 -26.92 13.98 19.11
C GLU A 416 -26.90 15.51 19.30
N LEU A 417 -27.82 16.20 18.63
CA LEU A 417 -27.95 17.65 18.69
C LEU A 417 -28.78 18.07 19.89
N ASP A 418 -28.66 19.33 20.34
CA ASP A 418 -29.42 19.92 21.46
C ASP A 418 -30.93 19.85 21.26
N ASP A 419 -31.40 19.78 20.04
CA ASP A 419 -32.82 19.63 19.68
C ASP A 419 -33.34 18.18 19.74
N GLY A 420 -32.47 17.21 20.14
CA GLY A 420 -32.79 15.81 20.25
C GLY A 420 -32.67 15.02 18.94
N ARG A 421 -32.24 15.63 17.83
CA ARG A 421 -31.96 14.92 16.58
C ARG A 421 -30.71 14.09 16.73
N ARG A 422 -30.80 12.82 16.35
CA ARG A 422 -29.68 11.89 16.29
C ARG A 422 -29.32 11.63 14.83
N LEU A 423 -28.12 12.04 14.43
CA LEU A 423 -27.68 12.01 13.05
C LEU A 423 -26.45 11.10 12.93
N GLU A 424 -26.46 10.23 11.94
CA GLU A 424 -25.33 9.35 11.62
C GLU A 424 -24.34 10.11 10.72
N ILE A 425 -23.09 10.18 11.14
CA ILE A 425 -22.00 10.76 10.36
C ILE A 425 -21.29 9.62 9.65
N VAL A 426 -21.25 9.71 8.33
CA VAL A 426 -20.67 8.67 7.45
C VAL A 426 -19.28 9.02 6.94
N ASN A 427 -18.90 10.28 7.00
CA ASN A 427 -17.56 10.75 6.66
C ASN A 427 -17.29 12.14 7.26
N VAL A 428 -16.01 12.45 7.44
CA VAL A 428 -15.53 13.73 7.95
C VAL A 428 -14.38 14.24 7.10
N GLN A 429 -14.43 15.50 6.64
CA GLN A 429 -13.41 16.10 5.80
C GLN A 429 -12.97 17.45 6.34
N LYS A 430 -11.74 17.87 6.07
CA LYS A 430 -11.20 19.19 6.46
C LYS A 430 -11.01 20.07 5.23
N VAL A 431 -11.67 21.24 5.20
CA VAL A 431 -11.56 22.21 4.12
C VAL A 431 -11.28 23.59 4.71
N ALA A 432 -10.20 24.22 4.30
CA ALA A 432 -9.78 25.56 4.77
C ALA A 432 -9.75 25.71 6.30
N GLY A 433 -9.38 24.67 7.04
CA GLY A 433 -9.33 24.67 8.50
C GLY A 433 -10.65 24.31 9.20
N VAL A 434 -11.77 24.23 8.47
CA VAL A 434 -13.09 23.84 8.96
C VAL A 434 -13.28 22.34 8.75
N ILE A 435 -13.84 21.65 9.76
CA ILE A 435 -14.14 20.22 9.70
C ILE A 435 -15.62 20.03 9.36
N LEU A 436 -15.88 19.34 8.25
CA LEU A 436 -17.20 19.07 7.67
C LEU A 436 -17.63 17.65 8.04
N HIS A 437 -18.81 17.50 8.67
CA HIS A 437 -19.39 16.22 9.05
C HIS A 437 -20.53 15.88 8.09
N PHE A 438 -20.35 14.84 7.29
CA PHE A 438 -21.33 14.40 6.29
C PHE A 438 -22.33 13.44 6.92
N VAL A 439 -23.62 13.81 6.85
CA VAL A 439 -24.72 13.01 7.39
C VAL A 439 -25.12 11.94 6.36
N GLY A 440 -25.31 10.69 6.82
CA GLY A 440 -25.74 9.56 6.01
C GLY A 440 -27.22 9.53 5.67
#